data_05fbc522583efa7052255d77839a15dc
#
_entry.id   05fbc522583efa7052255d77839a15dc
#
_cell.length_a   1.000
_cell.length_b   1.000
_cell.length_c   1.000
_cell.angle_alpha   90.00
_cell.angle_beta   90.00
_cell.angle_gamma   90.00
#
_symmetry.space_group_name_H-M   'P 1'
#
loop_
_entity.id
_entity.type
_entity.pdbx_description
1 polymer ?
#
loop_
_entity_poly.entity_id
_entity_poly.type
_entity_poly.pdbx_seq_one_letter_code
_entity_poly.pdbx_strand_id
1 'polypeptide(L)'
;SPAMLKKAEEALKNSPSTYELVEENLNENLAIINASVVVLNYTLQFVQPENRVSVMQNIYNGLVPGGSLVLIEKVKSEVPELNNTFIEFHHQFKEQKGYSKLEISQKREALENVLIPWTVNENSNLLNSAGFSTVDLFFKWNNFAGFIALK
;
A
#
# COMPACT_ATOMS: atom_id res chain seq x y z
N SER A 1 1.49 -13.87 3.52
CA SER A 1 0.54 -15.02 3.41
C SER A 1 1.14 -16.09 2.50
N PRO A 2 1.18 -17.37 2.94
CA PRO A 2 1.77 -18.48 2.18
C PRO A 2 1.22 -18.61 0.76
N ALA A 3 -0.09 -18.43 0.58
CA ALA A 3 -0.73 -18.50 -0.73
C ALA A 3 -0.26 -17.40 -1.71
N MET A 4 0.03 -16.21 -1.19
CA MET A 4 0.59 -15.11 -2.00
C MET A 4 2.04 -15.38 -2.37
N LEU A 5 2.84 -15.90 -1.44
CA LEU A 5 4.25 -16.25 -1.69
C LEU A 5 4.36 -17.34 -2.75
N LYS A 6 3.50 -18.37 -2.69
CA LYS A 6 3.45 -19.41 -3.73
C LYS A 6 3.16 -18.83 -5.14
N LYS A 7 2.22 -17.91 -5.24
CA LYS A 7 1.93 -17.22 -6.52
C LYS A 7 3.10 -16.34 -6.98
N ALA A 8 3.78 -15.68 -6.04
CA ALA A 8 4.97 -14.88 -6.35
C ALA A 8 6.10 -15.78 -6.87
N GLU A 9 6.34 -16.93 -6.24
CA GLU A 9 7.32 -17.92 -6.69
C GLU A 9 7.04 -18.40 -8.11
N GLU A 10 5.77 -18.74 -8.41
CA GLU A 10 5.35 -19.15 -9.76
C GLU A 10 5.60 -18.02 -10.78
N ALA A 11 5.29 -16.78 -10.43
CA ALA A 11 5.48 -15.63 -11.33
C ALA A 11 6.96 -15.29 -11.54
N LEU A 12 7.81 -15.49 -10.54
CA LEU A 12 9.24 -15.17 -10.57
C LEU A 12 10.12 -16.31 -11.08
N LYS A 13 9.58 -17.50 -11.30
CA LYS A 13 10.32 -18.71 -11.69
C LYS A 13 11.32 -18.52 -12.84
N ASN A 14 10.99 -17.66 -13.79
CA ASN A 14 11.83 -17.36 -14.95
C ASN A 14 12.46 -15.95 -14.88
N SER A 15 12.48 -15.32 -13.71
CA SER A 15 13.11 -14.01 -13.53
C SER A 15 14.62 -14.12 -13.73
N PRO A 16 15.25 -13.21 -14.48
CA PRO A 16 16.71 -13.15 -14.60
C PRO A 16 17.37 -12.58 -13.34
N SER A 17 16.59 -11.97 -12.44
CA SER A 17 17.08 -11.36 -11.20
C SER A 17 17.05 -12.37 -10.04
N THR A 18 18.00 -12.26 -9.14
CA THR A 18 17.96 -12.96 -7.85
C THR A 18 16.86 -12.39 -6.98
N TYR A 19 16.13 -13.24 -6.29
CA TYR A 19 15.08 -12.84 -5.36
C TYR A 19 15.06 -13.79 -4.15
N GLU A 20 14.49 -13.29 -3.07
CA GLU A 20 14.15 -14.05 -1.88
C GLU A 20 12.67 -13.81 -1.54
N LEU A 21 11.97 -14.85 -1.15
CA LEU A 21 10.57 -14.76 -0.69
C LEU A 21 10.55 -14.99 0.81
N VAL A 22 10.16 -13.95 1.55
CA VAL A 22 10.13 -13.96 3.00
C VAL A 22 8.70 -13.80 3.49
N GLU A 23 8.26 -14.65 4.42
CA GLU A 23 6.97 -14.48 5.10
C GLU A 23 7.19 -13.70 6.40
N GLU A 24 6.73 -12.45 6.41
CA GLU A 24 6.82 -11.58 7.57
C GLU A 24 5.48 -10.90 7.87
N ASN A 25 5.31 -10.52 9.13
CA ASN A 25 4.18 -9.74 9.60
C ASN A 25 4.61 -8.28 9.78
N LEU A 26 4.05 -7.37 9.00
CA LEU A 26 4.37 -5.95 9.07
C LEU A 26 3.99 -5.26 10.40
N ASN A 27 3.15 -5.89 11.21
CA ASN A 27 2.85 -5.40 12.55
C ASN A 27 3.94 -5.76 13.59
N GLU A 28 4.94 -6.53 13.16
CA GLU A 28 6.11 -6.90 13.94
C GLU A 28 7.37 -6.20 13.38
N ASN A 29 8.54 -6.59 13.83
CA ASN A 29 9.79 -5.99 13.34
C ASN A 29 10.07 -6.42 11.90
N LEU A 30 10.03 -5.47 10.99
CA LEU A 30 10.43 -5.65 9.60
C LEU A 30 11.93 -5.35 9.45
N ALA A 31 12.74 -6.35 9.13
CA ALA A 31 14.17 -6.18 8.92
C ALA A 31 14.47 -5.75 7.47
N ILE A 32 14.50 -4.44 7.23
CA ILE A 32 14.96 -3.86 5.96
C ILE A 32 16.38 -3.36 6.16
N ILE A 33 17.32 -3.80 5.33
CA ILE A 33 18.75 -3.44 5.42
C ILE A 33 19.27 -3.10 4.03
N ASN A 34 19.92 -1.94 3.88
CA ASN A 34 20.59 -1.48 2.67
C ASN A 34 19.70 -1.49 1.41
N ALA A 35 18.42 -1.20 1.56
CA ALA A 35 17.52 -1.15 0.42
C ALA A 35 17.70 0.15 -0.38
N SER A 36 17.82 0.06 -1.70
CA SER A 36 17.81 1.22 -2.59
C SER A 36 16.39 1.69 -2.87
N VAL A 37 15.45 0.75 -2.97
CA VAL A 37 14.02 1.02 -3.19
C VAL A 37 13.20 0.06 -2.35
N VAL A 38 12.19 0.59 -1.68
CA VAL A 38 11.13 -0.20 -1.03
C VAL A 38 9.82 0.10 -1.73
N VAL A 39 9.02 -0.92 -2.01
CA VAL A 39 7.68 -0.76 -2.62
C VAL A 39 6.63 -1.38 -1.71
N LEU A 40 5.71 -0.57 -1.24
CA LEU A 40 4.47 -1.02 -0.61
C LEU A 40 3.32 -0.85 -1.59
N ASN A 41 2.80 -1.96 -2.09
CA ASN A 41 1.72 -1.96 -3.07
C ASN A 41 0.46 -2.58 -2.45
N TYR A 42 -0.50 -1.76 -2.10
CA TYR A 42 -1.73 -2.14 -1.38
C TYR A 42 -1.46 -2.93 -0.10
N THR A 43 -0.51 -2.48 0.70
CA THR A 43 0.01 -3.23 1.86
C THR A 43 -0.23 -2.47 3.17
N LEU A 44 0.14 -1.20 3.25
CA LEU A 44 0.05 -0.40 4.48
C LEU A 44 -1.39 -0.25 4.98
N GLN A 45 -2.36 -0.25 4.09
CA GLN A 45 -3.79 -0.19 4.41
C GLN A 45 -4.28 -1.34 5.32
N PHE A 46 -3.52 -2.44 5.41
CA PHE A 46 -3.78 -3.58 6.28
C PHE A 46 -2.99 -3.54 7.60
N VAL A 47 -2.05 -2.62 7.72
CA VAL A 47 -1.34 -2.37 8.97
C VAL A 47 -2.22 -1.53 9.89
N GLN A 48 -2.30 -1.92 11.17
CA GLN A 48 -3.07 -1.17 12.15
C GLN A 48 -2.54 0.28 12.26
N PRO A 49 -3.42 1.30 12.37
CA PRO A 49 -3.03 2.70 12.37
C PRO A 49 -1.91 3.06 13.36
N GLU A 50 -1.94 2.48 14.55
CA GLU A 50 -0.95 2.67 15.61
C GLU A 50 0.45 2.15 15.24
N ASN A 51 0.54 1.17 14.35
CA ASN A 51 1.82 0.57 13.95
C ASN A 51 2.43 1.23 12.70
N ARG A 52 1.68 2.04 11.94
CA ARG A 52 2.13 2.60 10.65
C ARG A 52 3.35 3.49 10.77
N VAL A 53 3.45 4.28 11.82
CA VAL A 53 4.62 5.14 12.09
C VAL A 53 5.87 4.29 12.27
N SER A 54 5.79 3.24 13.07
CA SER A 54 6.91 2.32 13.30
C SER A 54 7.36 1.61 12.01
N VAL A 55 6.40 1.13 11.21
CA VAL A 55 6.69 0.53 9.90
C VAL A 55 7.41 1.51 8.97
N MET A 56 6.94 2.75 8.87
CA MET A 56 7.58 3.77 8.02
C MET A 56 8.97 4.14 8.53
N GLN A 57 9.19 4.23 9.83
CA GLN A 57 10.50 4.48 10.42
C GLN A 57 11.47 3.34 10.16
N ASN A 58 11.02 2.09 10.26
CA ASN A 58 11.84 0.91 9.93
C ASN A 58 12.26 0.92 8.45
N ILE A 59 11.34 1.25 7.55
CA ILE A 59 11.64 1.41 6.12
C ILE A 59 12.65 2.53 5.91
N TYR A 60 12.41 3.71 6.48
CA TYR A 60 13.32 4.84 6.38
C TYR A 60 14.73 4.48 6.87
N ASN A 61 14.85 3.84 8.03
CA ASN A 61 16.13 3.44 8.59
C ASN A 61 16.85 2.41 7.71
N GLY A 62 16.12 1.46 7.13
CA GLY A 62 16.64 0.41 6.28
C GLY A 62 17.03 0.82 4.86
N LEU A 63 16.55 1.99 4.38
CA LEU A 63 16.95 2.55 3.09
C LEU A 63 18.38 3.10 3.17
N VAL A 64 19.14 2.96 2.08
CA VAL A 64 20.42 3.66 1.90
C VAL A 64 20.21 5.17 1.74
N PRO A 65 21.23 6.03 1.99
CA PRO A 65 21.15 7.44 1.63
C PRO A 65 20.80 7.62 0.13
N GLY A 66 19.79 8.45 -0.16
CA GLY A 66 19.24 8.61 -1.51
C GLY A 66 18.32 7.48 -1.98
N GLY A 67 18.04 6.51 -1.13
CA GLY A 67 17.03 5.47 -1.39
C GLY A 67 15.61 6.02 -1.37
N SER A 68 14.67 5.27 -1.93
CA SER A 68 13.29 5.70 -2.08
C SER A 68 12.26 4.68 -1.62
N LEU A 69 11.12 5.18 -1.18
CA LEU A 69 9.91 4.40 -0.93
C LEU A 69 8.86 4.76 -1.99
N VAL A 70 8.28 3.75 -2.61
CA VAL A 70 7.05 3.87 -3.42
C VAL A 70 5.89 3.27 -2.63
N LEU A 71 4.92 4.09 -2.30
CA LEU A 71 3.73 3.70 -1.55
C LEU A 71 2.49 3.84 -2.43
N ILE A 72 1.82 2.73 -2.73
CA ILE A 72 0.58 2.71 -3.51
C ILE A 72 -0.54 2.14 -2.64
N GLU A 73 -1.57 2.96 -2.37
CA GLU A 73 -2.61 2.61 -1.42
C GLU A 73 -4.01 3.01 -1.90
N LYS A 74 -5.00 2.33 -1.37
CA LYS A 74 -6.35 2.84 -1.39
C LYS A 74 -6.46 4.00 -0.42
N VAL A 75 -7.05 5.11 -0.88
CA VAL A 75 -7.23 6.32 -0.08
C VAL A 75 -8.70 6.69 0.04
N LYS A 76 -9.06 7.41 1.10
CA LYS A 76 -10.36 8.04 1.27
C LYS A 76 -10.26 9.54 0.93
N SER A 77 -11.37 10.14 0.50
CA SER A 77 -11.48 11.59 0.37
C SER A 77 -11.83 12.20 1.74
N GLU A 78 -11.35 13.42 1.99
CA GLU A 78 -11.76 14.23 3.15
C GLU A 78 -13.17 14.78 2.98
N VAL A 79 -13.65 14.86 1.74
CA VAL A 79 -15.01 15.30 1.39
C VAL A 79 -15.92 14.08 1.25
N PRO A 80 -16.94 13.91 2.13
CA PRO A 80 -17.78 12.71 2.15
C PRO A 80 -18.49 12.42 0.82
N GLU A 81 -18.98 13.45 0.13
CA GLU A 81 -19.68 13.30 -1.15
C GLU A 81 -18.74 12.76 -2.23
N LEU A 82 -17.50 13.28 -2.30
CA LEU A 82 -16.49 12.78 -3.23
C LEU A 82 -16.03 11.38 -2.87
N ASN A 83 -15.93 11.06 -1.58
CA ASN A 83 -15.57 9.71 -1.13
C ASN A 83 -16.58 8.67 -1.63
N ASN A 84 -17.87 8.95 -1.48
CA ASN A 84 -18.95 8.08 -1.97
C ASN A 84 -18.92 7.95 -3.50
N THR A 85 -18.75 9.06 -4.21
CA THR A 85 -18.63 9.06 -5.68
C THR A 85 -17.45 8.20 -6.15
N PHE A 86 -16.28 8.29 -5.52
CA PHE A 86 -15.11 7.48 -5.89
C PHE A 86 -15.31 5.99 -5.58
N ILE A 87 -16.03 5.65 -4.51
CA ILE A 87 -16.41 4.28 -4.21
C ILE A 87 -17.33 3.72 -5.30
N GLU A 88 -18.33 4.49 -5.72
CA GLU A 88 -19.25 4.11 -6.80
C GLU A 88 -18.52 3.92 -8.12
N PHE A 89 -17.63 4.83 -8.52
CA PHE A 89 -16.83 4.70 -9.73
C PHE A 89 -15.95 3.44 -9.70
N HIS A 90 -15.38 3.12 -8.55
CA HIS A 90 -14.60 1.89 -8.39
C HIS A 90 -15.47 0.63 -8.49
N HIS A 91 -16.71 0.65 -7.97
CA HIS A 91 -17.66 -0.46 -8.13
C HIS A 91 -18.06 -0.64 -9.61
N GLN A 92 -18.41 0.45 -10.31
CA GLN A 92 -18.72 0.42 -11.74
C GLN A 92 -17.54 -0.10 -12.56
N PHE A 93 -16.31 0.33 -12.25
CA PHE A 93 -15.12 -0.20 -12.90
C PHE A 93 -14.96 -1.70 -12.72
N LYS A 94 -15.22 -2.24 -11.53
CA LYS A 94 -15.20 -3.68 -11.29
C LYS A 94 -16.28 -4.41 -12.09
N GLU A 95 -17.50 -3.90 -12.12
CA GLU A 95 -18.59 -4.48 -12.92
C GLU A 95 -18.20 -4.53 -14.40
N GLN A 96 -17.59 -3.47 -14.96
CA GLN A 96 -17.06 -3.44 -16.32
C GLN A 96 -15.94 -4.47 -16.56
N LYS A 97 -15.20 -4.86 -15.51
CA LYS A 97 -14.17 -5.91 -15.56
C LYS A 97 -14.72 -7.32 -15.32
N GLY A 98 -16.04 -7.47 -15.24
CA GLY A 98 -16.73 -8.77 -15.16
C GLY A 98 -17.02 -9.27 -13.74
N TYR A 99 -16.75 -8.47 -12.70
CA TYR A 99 -17.16 -8.82 -11.35
C TYR A 99 -18.66 -8.65 -11.17
N SER A 100 -19.32 -9.62 -10.56
CA SER A 100 -20.73 -9.51 -10.18
C SER A 100 -20.90 -8.57 -8.97
N LYS A 101 -22.09 -8.00 -8.81
CA LYS A 101 -22.42 -7.17 -7.64
C LYS A 101 -22.28 -7.94 -6.32
N LEU A 102 -22.57 -9.24 -6.34
CA LEU A 102 -22.41 -10.11 -5.18
C LEU A 102 -20.93 -10.26 -4.76
N GLU A 103 -20.03 -10.51 -5.71
CA GLU A 103 -18.60 -10.59 -5.44
C GLU A 103 -18.04 -9.26 -4.90
N ILE A 104 -18.51 -8.13 -5.44
CA ILE A 104 -18.12 -6.79 -4.97
C ILE A 104 -18.58 -6.57 -3.52
N SER A 105 -19.83 -6.93 -3.18
CA SER A 105 -20.41 -6.83 -1.85
C SER A 105 -19.67 -7.74 -0.85
N GLN A 106 -19.50 -9.01 -1.17
CA GLN A 106 -18.80 -9.98 -0.32
C GLN A 106 -17.36 -9.54 -0.01
N LYS A 107 -16.64 -9.04 -1.04
CA LYS A 107 -15.28 -8.54 -0.84
C LYS A 107 -15.24 -7.28 0.02
N ARG A 108 -16.23 -6.40 -0.11
CA ARG A 108 -16.37 -5.21 0.74
C ARG A 108 -16.58 -5.60 2.19
N GLU A 109 -17.50 -6.50 2.45
CA GLU A 109 -17.81 -7.01 3.81
C GLU A 109 -16.60 -7.70 4.44
N ALA A 110 -15.90 -8.55 3.69
CA ALA A 110 -14.71 -9.25 4.15
C ALA A 110 -13.53 -8.30 4.49
N LEU A 111 -13.52 -7.09 3.92
CA LEU A 111 -12.48 -6.08 4.16
C LEU A 111 -12.92 -5.00 5.14
N GLU A 112 -14.14 -5.04 5.64
CA GLU A 112 -14.62 -4.11 6.66
C GLU A 112 -13.79 -4.27 7.94
N ASN A 113 -13.29 -3.15 8.48
CA ASN A 113 -12.36 -3.08 9.62
C ASN A 113 -11.00 -3.80 9.44
N VAL A 114 -10.75 -4.43 8.30
CA VAL A 114 -9.47 -5.04 7.94
C VAL A 114 -8.63 -4.10 7.07
N LEU A 115 -9.27 -3.47 6.09
CA LEU A 115 -8.67 -2.47 5.23
C LEU A 115 -9.05 -1.08 5.74
N ILE A 116 -8.08 -0.34 6.26
CA ILE A 116 -8.27 0.99 6.85
C ILE A 116 -7.59 2.05 5.95
N PRO A 117 -8.31 2.65 4.97
CA PRO A 117 -7.71 3.63 4.10
C PRO A 117 -7.54 4.96 4.83
N TRP A 118 -6.41 5.62 4.61
CA TRP A 118 -6.15 6.99 5.04
C TRP A 118 -6.35 7.96 3.89
N THR A 119 -6.46 9.26 4.19
CA THR A 119 -6.49 10.32 3.17
C THR A 119 -5.11 10.51 2.55
N VAL A 120 -5.04 11.26 1.46
CA VAL A 120 -3.76 11.66 0.86
C VAL A 120 -2.90 12.43 1.87
N ASN A 121 -3.51 13.36 2.62
CA ASN A 121 -2.80 14.17 3.62
C ASN A 121 -2.31 13.32 4.80
N GLU A 122 -3.10 12.39 5.31
CA GLU A 122 -2.68 11.46 6.38
C GLU A 122 -1.47 10.63 5.95
N ASN A 123 -1.46 10.09 4.71
CA ASN A 123 -0.33 9.34 4.18
C ASN A 123 0.92 10.22 3.98
N SER A 124 0.76 11.43 3.41
CA SER A 124 1.88 12.37 3.24
C SER A 124 2.49 12.78 4.57
N ASN A 125 1.66 13.08 5.58
CA ASN A 125 2.11 13.42 6.92
C ASN A 125 2.84 12.25 7.61
N LEU A 126 2.36 11.03 7.42
CA LEU A 126 3.03 9.83 7.91
C LEU A 126 4.45 9.70 7.35
N LEU A 127 4.61 9.86 6.03
CA LEU A 127 5.92 9.77 5.36
C LEU A 127 6.87 10.87 5.85
N ASN A 128 6.39 12.11 5.93
CA ASN A 128 7.18 13.23 6.47
C ASN A 128 7.59 12.98 7.94
N SER A 129 6.69 12.49 8.77
CA SER A 129 6.97 12.21 10.19
C SER A 129 7.94 11.05 10.40
N ALA A 130 8.05 10.14 9.43
CA ALA A 130 9.02 9.06 9.44
C ALA A 130 10.45 9.49 9.07
N GLY A 131 10.64 10.73 8.57
CA GLY A 131 11.94 11.32 8.26
C GLY A 131 12.22 11.51 6.77
N PHE A 132 11.31 11.15 5.86
CA PHE A 132 11.51 11.38 4.44
C PHE A 132 11.58 12.88 4.14
N SER A 133 12.65 13.31 3.43
CA SER A 133 12.91 14.71 3.12
C SER A 133 12.06 15.26 1.97
N THR A 134 11.64 14.39 1.10
CA THR A 134 10.82 14.72 -0.07
C THR A 134 9.70 13.69 -0.20
N VAL A 135 8.48 14.16 -0.27
CA VAL A 135 7.29 13.33 -0.49
C VAL A 135 6.47 13.95 -1.60
N ASP A 136 6.18 13.19 -2.64
CA ASP A 136 5.35 13.64 -3.76
C ASP A 136 4.26 12.62 -4.08
N LEU A 137 3.10 13.13 -4.52
CA LEU A 137 1.96 12.37 -5.02
C LEU A 137 2.08 12.27 -6.53
N PHE A 138 2.66 11.18 -7.05
CA PHE A 138 2.88 11.02 -8.48
C PHE A 138 1.68 10.44 -9.24
N PHE A 139 0.70 9.86 -8.53
CA PHE A 139 -0.48 9.24 -9.12
C PHE A 139 -1.71 9.39 -8.21
N LYS A 140 -2.84 9.75 -8.80
CA LYS A 140 -4.15 9.70 -8.15
C LYS A 140 -5.21 9.26 -9.14
N TRP A 141 -5.96 8.21 -8.79
CA TRP A 141 -7.12 7.75 -9.55
C TRP A 141 -8.24 7.35 -8.60
N ASN A 142 -9.33 8.12 -8.61
CA ASN A 142 -10.45 7.95 -7.68
C ASN A 142 -9.97 7.78 -6.22
N ASN A 143 -10.21 6.61 -5.65
CA ASN A 143 -9.81 6.23 -4.30
C ASN A 143 -8.48 5.44 -4.23
N PHE A 144 -7.58 5.67 -5.18
CA PHE A 144 -6.22 5.13 -5.19
C PHE A 144 -5.20 6.25 -5.35
N ALA A 145 -4.08 6.13 -4.68
CA ALA A 145 -2.99 7.09 -4.74
C ALA A 145 -1.63 6.41 -4.70
N GLY A 146 -0.67 7.01 -5.38
CA GLY A 146 0.73 6.59 -5.38
C GLY A 146 1.62 7.74 -4.92
N PHE A 147 2.47 7.46 -3.95
CA PHE A 147 3.43 8.39 -3.38
C PHE A 147 4.84 7.90 -3.64
N ILE A 148 5.76 8.84 -3.87
CA ILE A 148 7.20 8.60 -3.82
C ILE A 148 7.78 9.41 -2.67
N ALA A 149 8.66 8.79 -1.89
CA ALA A 149 9.34 9.44 -0.78
C ALA A 149 10.84 9.16 -0.83
N LEU A 150 11.67 10.19 -0.65
CA LEU A 150 13.14 10.13 -0.73
C LEU A 150 13.76 10.29 0.65
N LYS A 151 14.76 9.44 0.93
CA LYS A 151 15.60 9.53 2.14
C LYS A 151 16.72 10.53 1.97
#